data_0cf6cfb2397abf1fa5ea9f4b4d4c95ad
#
_entry.id   0cf6cfb2397abf1fa5ea9f4b4d4c95ad
#
_cell.length_a   1.000
_cell.length_b   1.000
_cell.length_c   1.000
_cell.angle_alpha   90.00
_cell.angle_beta   90.00
_cell.angle_gamma   90.00
#
_symmetry.space_group_name_H-M   'P 1'
#
loop_
_entity.id
_entity.type
_entity.pdbx_description
1 polymer ?
#
loop_
_entity_poly.entity_id
_entity_poly.type
_entity_poly.pdbx_seq_one_letter_code
_entity_poly.pdbx_strand_id
1 'polypeptide(L)'
;LGDGPLAPALKDSFGDMRSVHFLGKIPYQEVYKYYGIADVFVLPTLEDNWSLVVPEAMSCGLPVATSIYNGCHPDLVKRDANGITFDTYDIQSIADALEYFHHHDLKTMGQASIELEKPFNTENCAQREYDAIIRSLDKKTGK
;
A
#
# COMPACT_ATOMS: atom_id res chain seq x y z
N LEU A 1 4.73 4.86 -10.93
CA LEU A 1 4.29 6.23 -10.60
C LEU A 1 5.28 6.89 -9.67
N GLY A 2 5.43 8.21 -9.78
CA GLY A 2 6.32 9.01 -8.94
C GLY A 2 7.49 9.59 -9.67
N ASP A 3 8.24 10.42 -8.97
CA ASP A 3 9.44 11.08 -9.48
C ASP A 3 10.45 11.24 -8.33
N GLY A 4 11.74 11.31 -8.67
CA GLY A 4 12.79 11.44 -7.68
C GLY A 4 14.17 11.48 -8.31
N PRO A 5 15.23 11.66 -7.50
CA PRO A 5 16.61 11.80 -8.01
C PRO A 5 17.10 10.60 -8.83
N LEU A 6 16.54 9.41 -8.60
CA LEU A 6 16.91 8.19 -9.32
C LEU A 6 16.14 7.99 -10.64
N ALA A 7 15.12 8.81 -10.92
CA ALA A 7 14.28 8.63 -12.12
C ALA A 7 15.07 8.65 -13.44
N PRO A 8 16.05 9.54 -13.66
CA PRO A 8 16.88 9.51 -14.88
C PRO A 8 17.64 8.18 -15.02
N ALA A 9 18.36 7.75 -13.99
CA ALA A 9 19.14 6.52 -14.02
C ALA A 9 18.26 5.26 -14.25
N LEU A 10 17.07 5.22 -13.67
CA LEU A 10 16.11 4.14 -13.89
C LEU A 10 15.58 4.14 -15.33
N LYS A 11 15.32 5.32 -15.90
CA LYS A 11 14.91 5.45 -17.31
C LYS A 11 16.03 5.01 -18.25
N ASP A 12 17.27 5.35 -17.96
CA ASP A 12 18.43 4.93 -18.76
C ASP A 12 18.63 3.41 -18.73
N SER A 13 18.35 2.78 -17.57
CA SER A 13 18.51 1.32 -17.40
C SER A 13 17.36 0.51 -17.97
N PHE A 14 16.13 1.01 -17.90
CA PHE A 14 14.93 0.20 -18.16
C PHE A 14 13.96 0.85 -19.17
N GLY A 15 14.24 2.04 -19.67
CA GLY A 15 13.33 2.78 -20.55
C GLY A 15 13.05 2.12 -21.90
N ASP A 16 13.95 1.26 -22.38
CA ASP A 16 13.78 0.49 -23.62
C ASP A 16 12.93 -0.78 -23.43
N MET A 17 12.64 -1.15 -22.19
CA MET A 17 11.79 -2.32 -21.91
C MET A 17 10.32 -1.97 -22.16
N ARG A 18 9.68 -2.64 -23.11
CA ARG A 18 8.27 -2.43 -23.50
C ARG A 18 7.28 -2.66 -22.36
N SER A 19 7.64 -3.45 -21.36
CA SER A 19 6.83 -3.76 -20.19
C SER A 19 6.99 -2.76 -19.04
N VAL A 20 7.91 -1.78 -19.15
CA VAL A 20 8.18 -0.79 -18.11
C VAL A 20 7.73 0.60 -18.55
N HIS A 21 6.83 1.21 -17.79
CA HIS A 21 6.26 2.52 -18.09
C HIS A 21 6.56 3.52 -16.99
N PHE A 22 7.38 4.53 -17.32
CA PHE A 22 7.70 5.63 -16.40
C PHE A 22 6.66 6.74 -16.53
N LEU A 23 5.70 6.79 -15.63
CA LEU A 23 4.60 7.74 -15.68
C LEU A 23 4.91 9.08 -15.00
N GLY A 24 6.04 9.15 -14.27
CA GLY A 24 6.44 10.36 -13.56
C GLY A 24 5.47 10.71 -12.41
N LYS A 25 5.50 11.99 -12.02
CA LYS A 25 4.62 12.51 -10.97
C LYS A 25 3.21 12.70 -11.51
N ILE A 26 2.25 12.06 -10.88
CA ILE A 26 0.82 12.17 -11.19
C ILE A 26 0.16 13.07 -10.14
N PRO A 27 -0.71 14.01 -10.54
CA PRO A 27 -1.52 14.77 -9.59
C PRO A 27 -2.36 13.85 -8.70
N TYR A 28 -2.44 14.17 -7.41
CA TYR A 28 -3.17 13.33 -6.43
C TYR A 28 -4.59 12.97 -6.89
N GLN A 29 -5.30 13.95 -7.45
CA GLN A 29 -6.67 13.80 -7.94
C GLN A 29 -6.82 12.84 -9.14
N GLU A 30 -5.70 12.37 -9.71
CA GLU A 30 -5.69 11.46 -10.85
C GLU A 30 -5.14 10.07 -10.53
N VAL A 31 -4.50 9.90 -9.37
CA VAL A 31 -3.82 8.64 -8.99
C VAL A 31 -4.81 7.46 -8.98
N TYR A 32 -6.05 7.67 -8.54
CA TYR A 32 -7.08 6.62 -8.50
C TYR A 32 -7.35 5.98 -9.86
N LYS A 33 -7.14 6.71 -10.98
CA LYS A 33 -7.31 6.17 -12.35
C LYS A 33 -6.30 5.06 -12.63
N TYR A 34 -5.10 5.20 -12.07
CA TYR A 34 -4.03 4.20 -12.22
C TYR A 34 -4.24 3.01 -11.28
N TYR A 35 -4.74 3.24 -10.08
CA TYR A 35 -5.19 2.14 -9.23
C TYR A 35 -6.31 1.34 -9.90
N GLY A 36 -7.26 2.00 -10.56
CA GLY A 36 -8.40 1.35 -11.22
C GLY A 36 -8.06 0.47 -12.42
N ILE A 37 -6.85 0.58 -12.99
CA ILE A 37 -6.38 -0.25 -14.12
C ILE A 37 -5.24 -1.20 -13.74
N ALA A 38 -4.79 -1.17 -12.50
CA ALA A 38 -3.75 -2.04 -12.00
C ALA A 38 -4.35 -3.37 -11.49
N ASP A 39 -3.55 -4.42 -11.50
CA ASP A 39 -3.89 -5.72 -10.94
C ASP A 39 -3.34 -5.89 -9.52
N VAL A 40 -2.18 -5.29 -9.22
CA VAL A 40 -1.50 -5.36 -7.92
C VAL A 40 -0.82 -4.02 -7.62
N PHE A 41 -0.87 -3.61 -6.38
CA PHE A 41 -0.08 -2.48 -5.88
C PHE A 41 1.23 -2.97 -5.25
N VAL A 42 2.37 -2.40 -5.68
CA VAL A 42 3.70 -2.78 -5.17
C VAL A 42 4.41 -1.57 -4.59
N LEU A 43 4.84 -1.65 -3.32
CA LEU A 43 5.56 -0.57 -2.63
C LEU A 43 6.86 -1.09 -1.99
N PRO A 44 8.01 -0.97 -2.66
CA PRO A 44 9.31 -1.43 -2.17
C PRO A 44 10.03 -0.34 -1.36
N THR A 45 9.36 0.23 -0.36
CA THR A 45 9.99 1.25 0.49
C THR A 45 11.12 0.67 1.35
N LEU A 46 12.15 1.46 1.61
CA LEU A 46 13.24 1.10 2.52
C LEU A 46 12.92 1.46 3.97
N GLU A 47 12.10 2.49 4.17
CA GLU A 47 11.61 2.94 5.47
C GLU A 47 10.37 3.79 5.26
N ASP A 48 9.30 3.45 5.95
CA ASP A 48 8.08 4.25 5.99
C ASP A 48 7.28 3.91 7.25
N ASN A 49 6.99 4.88 8.08
CA ASN A 49 6.27 4.66 9.33
C ASN A 49 4.81 4.23 9.11
N TRP A 50 4.15 4.82 8.09
CA TRP A 50 2.77 4.51 7.71
C TRP A 50 2.46 5.07 6.32
N SER A 51 2.58 4.26 5.30
CA SER A 51 2.35 4.65 3.92
C SER A 51 0.87 4.84 3.62
N LEU A 52 0.46 6.08 3.39
CA LEU A 52 -0.94 6.40 3.02
C LEU A 52 -1.34 5.82 1.66
N VAL A 53 -0.40 5.62 0.76
CA VAL A 53 -0.67 5.03 -0.57
C VAL A 53 -1.11 3.56 -0.52
N VAL A 54 -0.82 2.85 0.59
CA VAL A 54 -1.28 1.47 0.79
C VAL A 54 -2.80 1.43 1.01
N PRO A 55 -3.39 2.11 2.02
CA PRO A 55 -4.84 2.14 2.16
C PRO A 55 -5.55 2.77 0.96
N GLU A 56 -4.95 3.74 0.26
CA GLU A 56 -5.49 4.28 -0.99
C GLU A 56 -5.64 3.19 -2.08
N ALA A 57 -4.59 2.40 -2.31
CA ALA A 57 -4.64 1.29 -3.26
C ALA A 57 -5.63 0.21 -2.82
N MET A 58 -5.67 -0.11 -1.52
CA MET A 58 -6.61 -1.08 -0.95
C MET A 58 -8.06 -0.65 -1.10
N SER A 59 -8.38 0.62 -0.91
CA SER A 59 -9.74 1.16 -1.11
C SER A 59 -10.19 1.09 -2.57
N CYS A 60 -9.24 1.07 -3.51
CA CYS A 60 -9.50 0.81 -4.93
C CYS A 60 -9.57 -0.69 -5.28
N GLY A 61 -9.47 -1.58 -4.31
CA GLY A 61 -9.59 -3.02 -4.51
C GLY A 61 -8.34 -3.71 -5.03
N LEU A 62 -7.16 -3.17 -4.76
CA LEU A 62 -5.91 -3.80 -5.17
C LEU A 62 -5.35 -4.73 -4.10
N PRO A 63 -4.91 -5.93 -4.47
CA PRO A 63 -3.97 -6.71 -3.69
C PRO A 63 -2.65 -5.93 -3.50
N VAL A 64 -1.96 -6.15 -2.38
CA VAL A 64 -0.79 -5.35 -1.99
C VAL A 64 0.44 -6.22 -1.81
N ALA A 65 1.55 -5.85 -2.47
CA ALA A 65 2.89 -6.27 -2.11
C ALA A 65 3.64 -5.09 -1.50
N THR A 66 4.12 -5.21 -0.28
CA THR A 66 4.87 -4.12 0.36
C THR A 66 6.08 -4.63 1.13
N SER A 67 7.01 -3.72 1.37
CA SER A 67 8.21 -4.00 2.15
C SER A 67 7.88 -4.33 3.60
N ILE A 68 8.67 -5.24 4.21
CA ILE A 68 8.67 -5.47 5.67
C ILE A 68 9.08 -4.22 6.47
N TYR A 69 9.69 -3.23 5.82
CA TYR A 69 10.10 -1.95 6.42
C TYR A 69 9.02 -0.87 6.32
N ASN A 70 7.82 -1.24 5.88
CA ASN A 70 6.65 -0.36 5.86
C ASN A 70 5.80 -0.60 7.13
N GLY A 71 5.73 0.37 8.04
CA GLY A 71 5.09 0.21 9.35
C GLY A 71 3.60 -0.09 9.31
N CYS A 72 2.90 0.14 8.20
CA CYS A 72 1.48 -0.19 8.08
C CYS A 72 1.23 -1.68 7.75
N HIS A 73 2.26 -2.45 7.33
CA HIS A 73 2.06 -3.82 6.85
C HIS A 73 1.44 -4.76 7.90
N PRO A 74 1.79 -4.70 9.20
CA PRO A 74 1.23 -5.64 10.17
C PRO A 74 -0.28 -5.50 10.34
N ASP A 75 -0.81 -4.30 10.09
CA ASP A 75 -2.24 -4.01 10.22
C ASP A 75 -2.99 -4.23 8.90
N LEU A 76 -2.46 -3.77 7.79
CA LEU A 76 -3.15 -3.67 6.50
C LEU A 76 -2.90 -4.84 5.55
N VAL A 77 -1.71 -5.48 5.58
CA VAL A 77 -1.36 -6.54 4.62
C VAL A 77 -1.30 -7.89 5.30
N LYS A 78 -2.21 -8.76 4.92
CA LYS A 78 -2.34 -10.12 5.46
C LYS A 78 -2.03 -11.14 4.37
N ARG A 79 -0.99 -11.96 4.61
CA ARG A 79 -0.64 -13.06 3.70
C ARG A 79 -1.87 -13.96 3.49
N ASP A 80 -2.02 -14.43 2.27
CA ASP A 80 -3.11 -15.30 1.79
C ASP A 80 -4.52 -14.69 1.88
N ALA A 81 -4.65 -13.45 2.33
CA ALA A 81 -5.91 -12.70 2.31
C ALA A 81 -5.90 -11.59 1.25
N ASN A 82 -5.02 -10.60 1.38
CA ASN A 82 -5.00 -9.46 0.47
C ASN A 82 -3.60 -9.10 -0.06
N GLY A 83 -2.56 -9.78 0.35
CA GLY A 83 -1.23 -9.42 -0.11
C GLY A 83 -0.10 -10.20 0.53
N ILE A 84 1.10 -9.72 0.32
CA ILE A 84 2.34 -10.30 0.81
C ILE A 84 3.36 -9.20 1.14
N THR A 85 4.25 -9.50 2.07
CA THR A 85 5.41 -8.65 2.37
C THR A 85 6.69 -9.29 1.86
N PHE A 86 7.69 -8.46 1.53
CA PHE A 86 9.00 -8.89 1.05
C PHE A 86 10.11 -8.05 1.68
N ASP A 87 11.32 -8.60 1.73
CA ASP A 87 12.51 -7.85 2.08
C ASP A 87 13.01 -7.08 0.85
N THR A 88 13.02 -5.75 0.93
CA THR A 88 13.46 -4.87 -0.19
C THR A 88 14.96 -4.98 -0.47
N TYR A 89 15.76 -5.46 0.48
CA TYR A 89 17.18 -5.69 0.27
C TYR A 89 17.48 -7.07 -0.36
N ASP A 90 16.49 -7.94 -0.50
CA ASP A 90 16.62 -9.26 -1.13
C ASP A 90 15.86 -9.31 -2.45
N ILE A 91 16.60 -9.35 -3.56
CA ILE A 91 16.04 -9.40 -4.92
C ILE A 91 15.16 -10.66 -5.12
N GLN A 92 15.56 -11.80 -4.52
CA GLN A 92 14.78 -13.02 -4.63
C GLN A 92 13.46 -12.90 -3.87
N SER A 93 13.47 -12.30 -2.68
CA SER A 93 12.26 -12.01 -1.91
C SER A 93 11.27 -11.14 -2.70
N ILE A 94 11.76 -10.13 -3.43
CA ILE A 94 10.93 -9.30 -4.30
C ILE A 94 10.36 -10.13 -5.46
N ALA A 95 11.18 -10.92 -6.13
CA ALA A 95 10.75 -11.75 -7.25
C ALA A 95 9.68 -12.78 -6.82
N ASP A 96 9.90 -13.46 -5.70
CA ASP A 96 8.95 -14.42 -5.14
C ASP A 96 7.62 -13.76 -4.75
N ALA A 97 7.67 -12.52 -4.23
CA ALA A 97 6.47 -11.75 -3.90
C ALA A 97 5.67 -11.35 -5.14
N LEU A 98 6.32 -11.06 -6.27
CA LEU A 98 5.63 -10.78 -7.53
C LEU A 98 5.04 -12.05 -8.14
N GLU A 99 5.80 -13.16 -8.12
CA GLU A 99 5.32 -14.46 -8.61
C GLU A 99 4.13 -15.00 -7.82
N TYR A 100 4.06 -14.70 -6.52
CA TYR A 100 2.96 -15.08 -5.63
C TYR A 100 1.58 -14.73 -6.23
N PHE A 101 1.44 -13.56 -6.84
CA PHE A 101 0.16 -13.09 -7.40
C PHE A 101 -0.29 -13.86 -8.65
N HIS A 102 0.62 -14.51 -9.38
CA HIS A 102 0.25 -15.35 -10.51
C HIS A 102 -0.53 -16.61 -10.11
N HIS A 103 -0.46 -17.02 -8.86
CA HIS A 103 -1.08 -18.22 -8.33
C HIS A 103 -2.32 -17.96 -7.47
N HIS A 104 -2.78 -16.69 -7.38
CA HIS A 104 -3.88 -16.29 -6.51
C HIS A 104 -4.99 -15.57 -7.27
N ASP A 105 -6.21 -15.64 -6.75
CA ASP A 105 -7.35 -14.89 -7.28
C ASP A 105 -7.27 -13.43 -6.82
N LEU A 106 -6.76 -12.57 -7.69
CA LEU A 106 -6.57 -11.14 -7.42
C LEU A 106 -7.88 -10.42 -7.11
N LYS A 107 -9.00 -10.88 -7.67
CA LYS A 107 -10.31 -10.28 -7.41
C LYS A 107 -10.75 -10.53 -5.96
N THR A 108 -10.60 -11.75 -5.49
CA THR A 108 -10.89 -12.10 -4.09
C THR A 108 -9.95 -11.36 -3.14
N MET A 109 -8.66 -11.29 -3.47
CA MET A 109 -7.68 -10.54 -2.67
C MET A 109 -7.98 -9.03 -2.64
N GLY A 110 -8.38 -8.46 -3.76
CA GLY A 110 -8.79 -7.05 -3.84
C GLY A 110 -10.03 -6.75 -3.00
N GLN A 111 -11.01 -7.65 -2.97
CA GLN A 111 -12.17 -7.51 -2.09
C GLN A 111 -11.76 -7.57 -0.61
N ALA A 112 -10.84 -8.44 -0.25
CA ALA A 112 -10.28 -8.50 1.10
C ALA A 112 -9.52 -7.22 1.47
N SER A 113 -8.81 -6.60 0.51
CA SER A 113 -8.17 -5.29 0.71
C SER A 113 -9.18 -4.22 1.12
N ILE A 114 -10.30 -4.11 0.41
CA ILE A 114 -11.37 -3.14 0.74
C ILE A 114 -11.87 -3.37 2.17
N GLU A 115 -12.11 -4.63 2.56
CA GLU A 115 -12.63 -4.91 3.90
C GLU A 115 -11.60 -4.62 5.00
N LEU A 116 -10.34 -4.94 4.78
CA LEU A 116 -9.25 -4.69 5.74
C LEU A 116 -8.92 -3.20 5.89
N GLU A 117 -9.15 -2.38 4.86
CA GLU A 117 -8.92 -0.93 4.88
C GLU A 117 -10.01 -0.18 5.66
N LYS A 118 -11.26 -0.62 5.62
CA LYS A 118 -12.40 0.08 6.24
C LYS A 118 -12.15 0.63 7.66
N PRO A 119 -11.52 -0.10 8.58
CA PRO A 119 -11.22 0.42 9.91
C PRO A 119 -10.25 1.62 9.91
N PHE A 120 -9.52 1.84 8.83
CA PHE A 120 -8.47 2.86 8.72
C PHE A 120 -8.89 4.06 7.86
N ASN A 121 -10.13 4.11 7.38
CA ASN A 121 -10.65 5.26 6.67
C ASN A 121 -10.75 6.48 7.59
N THR A 122 -10.85 7.66 7.00
CA THR A 122 -10.81 8.95 7.71
C THR A 122 -11.89 9.05 8.80
N GLU A 123 -13.11 8.58 8.54
CA GLU A 123 -14.21 8.65 9.52
C GLU A 123 -13.94 7.78 10.74
N ASN A 124 -13.54 6.53 10.53
CA ASN A 124 -13.26 5.60 11.61
C ASN A 124 -12.02 5.99 12.43
N CYS A 125 -10.99 6.56 11.77
CA CYS A 125 -9.83 7.10 12.46
C CYS A 125 -10.21 8.30 13.33
N ALA A 126 -10.93 9.26 12.79
CA ALA A 126 -11.41 10.44 13.53
C ALA A 126 -12.29 10.05 14.73
N GLN A 127 -13.19 9.09 14.56
CA GLN A 127 -14.04 8.61 15.65
C GLN A 127 -13.21 7.95 16.76
N ARG A 128 -12.23 7.11 16.42
CA ARG A 128 -11.33 6.49 17.42
C ARG A 128 -10.49 7.51 18.19
N GLU A 129 -9.98 8.53 17.51
CA GLU A 129 -9.25 9.63 18.16
C GLU A 129 -10.16 10.40 19.12
N TYR A 130 -11.36 10.76 18.68
CA TYR A 130 -12.35 11.42 19.51
C TYR A 130 -12.68 10.62 20.76
N ASP A 131 -12.98 9.32 20.60
CA ASP A 131 -13.31 8.42 21.72
C ASP A 131 -12.13 8.26 22.70
N ALA A 132 -10.89 8.27 22.20
CA ALA A 132 -9.69 8.21 23.02
C ALA A 132 -9.51 9.49 23.85
N ILE A 133 -9.77 10.66 23.27
CA ILE A 133 -9.74 11.95 23.96
C ILE A 133 -10.79 11.98 25.07
N ILE A 134 -12.03 11.63 24.77
CA ILE A 134 -13.12 11.61 25.77
C ILE A 134 -12.77 10.69 26.92
N ARG A 135 -12.36 9.46 26.66
CA ARG A 135 -11.95 8.49 27.71
C ARG A 135 -10.79 9.02 28.57
N SER A 136 -9.88 9.79 28.00
CA SER A 136 -8.77 10.40 28.73
C SER A 136 -9.24 11.52 29.68
N LEU A 137 -10.21 12.31 29.23
CA LEU A 137 -10.80 13.38 30.03
C LEU A 137 -11.63 12.83 31.21
N ASP A 138 -12.43 11.79 30.96
CA ASP A 138 -13.25 11.14 32.00
C ASP A 138 -12.38 10.53 33.10
N LYS A 139 -11.25 9.89 32.75
CA LYS A 139 -10.27 9.40 33.74
C LYS A 139 -9.67 10.49 34.60
N LYS A 140 -9.49 11.72 34.07
CA LYS A 140 -8.96 12.86 34.83
C LYS A 140 -9.99 13.51 35.72
N THR A 141 -11.28 13.41 35.40
CA THR A 141 -12.40 14.02 36.15
C THR A 141 -12.98 13.07 37.19
N GLY A 142 -12.50 11.83 37.30
CA GLY A 142 -12.95 10.87 38.32
C GLY A 142 -14.37 10.35 38.12
N LYS A 143 -14.87 10.43 36.86
CA LYS A 143 -16.14 9.83 36.44
C LYS A 143 -15.91 8.51 35.74
#